data_ab56a6b93a89940267bb6d5d2df0c603
#
_entry.id   ab56a6b93a89940267bb6d5d2df0c603
#
_cell.length_a   1.000
_cell.length_b   1.000
_cell.length_c   1.000
_cell.angle_alpha   90.00
_cell.angle_beta   90.00
_cell.angle_gamma   90.00
#
_symmetry.space_group_name_H-M   'P 1'
#
loop_
_entity.id
_entity.type
_entity.pdbx_description
1 polymer ?
#
loop_
_entity_poly.entity_id
_entity_poly.type
_entity_poly.pdbx_seq_one_letter_code
_entity_poly.pdbx_strand_id
1 'polypeptide(L)'
;VLDIGCGCGILSLGMAQFFPSASVVGIDIDEDSVNETMGNFRQSRWCNRLKANKISLQEYQLHDGNAFDLIVSNPPFFENSLTSSSSVRTNARHTVALSIDELAFGVNRLLSSDGLFYCVLPLQTSVNLKLAFVEYSICCVSEVRVFSFENDNTAIRSILAFKKKLTCKNFENRYIYEEPNKHSQWYKWITRDLLL
;
A
#
# COMPACT_ATOMS: atom_id res chain seq x y z
N VAL A 1 9.78 4.15 8.09
CA VAL A 1 8.68 3.64 7.25
C VAL A 1 8.66 4.38 5.94
N LEU A 2 8.42 3.69 4.82
CA LEU A 2 8.17 4.28 3.50
C LEU A 2 6.71 4.00 3.09
N ASP A 3 6.00 5.01 2.64
CA ASP A 3 4.65 4.92 2.07
C ASP A 3 4.73 5.24 0.57
N ILE A 4 4.54 4.23 -0.28
CA ILE A 4 4.65 4.34 -1.74
C ILE A 4 3.29 4.65 -2.35
N GLY A 5 3.17 5.79 -3.04
CA GLY A 5 1.90 6.32 -3.53
C GLY A 5 1.06 6.83 -2.37
N CYS A 6 1.60 7.77 -1.59
CA CYS A 6 1.01 8.18 -0.31
C CYS A 6 -0.33 8.93 -0.44
N GLY A 7 -0.67 9.45 -1.64
CA GLY A 7 -1.92 10.16 -1.89
C GLY A 7 -2.14 11.32 -0.92
N CYS A 8 -3.20 11.27 -0.12
CA CYS A 8 -3.48 12.27 0.92
C CYS A 8 -2.73 12.02 2.26
N GLY A 9 -1.89 10.99 2.34
CA GLY A 9 -1.05 10.68 3.50
C GLY A 9 -1.72 9.87 4.61
N ILE A 10 -2.90 9.28 4.38
CA ILE A 10 -3.67 8.57 5.41
C ILE A 10 -2.92 7.36 5.98
N LEU A 11 -2.23 6.56 5.13
CA LEU A 11 -1.41 5.44 5.60
C LEU A 11 -0.22 5.93 6.41
N SER A 12 0.48 6.95 5.93
CA SER A 12 1.60 7.59 6.64
C SER A 12 1.19 8.06 8.03
N LEU A 13 0.03 8.72 8.16
CA LEU A 13 -0.52 9.16 9.45
C LEU A 13 -0.83 7.98 10.38
N GLY A 14 -1.45 6.92 9.84
CA GLY A 14 -1.69 5.69 10.57
C GLY A 14 -0.40 5.04 11.06
N MET A 15 0.64 4.98 10.22
CA MET A 15 1.95 4.46 10.63
C MET A 15 2.58 5.29 11.75
N ALA A 16 2.48 6.61 11.68
CA ALA A 16 2.96 7.48 12.75
C ALA A 16 2.17 7.34 14.06
N GLN A 17 0.87 7.04 13.98
CA GLN A 17 0.03 6.78 15.13
C GLN A 17 0.40 5.47 15.83
N PHE A 18 0.52 4.37 15.08
CA PHE A 18 0.75 3.04 15.64
C PHE A 18 2.22 2.74 15.97
N PHE A 19 3.16 3.47 15.36
CA PHE A 19 4.60 3.30 15.60
C PHE A 19 5.22 4.60 16.16
N PRO A 20 5.16 4.85 17.48
CA PRO A 20 5.54 6.14 18.07
C PRO A 20 6.99 6.55 17.83
N SER A 21 7.92 5.61 17.64
CA SER A 21 9.33 5.87 17.36
C SER A 21 9.68 5.94 15.88
N ALA A 22 8.74 5.65 14.99
CA ALA A 22 9.02 5.60 13.56
C ALA A 22 9.05 7.00 12.94
N SER A 23 10.01 7.21 12.04
CA SER A 23 9.97 8.27 11.03
C SER A 23 9.30 7.72 9.78
N VAL A 24 8.42 8.49 9.18
CA VAL A 24 7.65 8.07 8.00
C VAL A 24 7.92 9.02 6.84
N VAL A 25 8.22 8.45 5.69
CA VAL A 25 8.38 9.19 4.42
C VAL A 25 7.30 8.71 3.46
N GLY A 26 6.47 9.62 2.99
CA GLY A 26 5.54 9.38 1.88
C GLY A 26 6.17 9.84 0.56
N ILE A 27 5.98 9.06 -0.49
CA ILE A 27 6.35 9.45 -1.87
C ILE A 27 5.14 9.34 -2.78
N ASP A 28 4.99 10.32 -3.67
CA ASP A 28 3.98 10.31 -4.72
C ASP A 28 4.48 11.09 -5.93
N ILE A 29 3.99 10.74 -7.12
CA ILE A 29 4.32 11.45 -8.37
C ILE A 29 3.42 12.67 -8.59
N ASP A 30 2.22 12.66 -7.98
CA ASP A 30 1.26 13.73 -8.13
C ASP A 30 1.52 14.87 -7.13
N GLU A 31 1.72 16.07 -7.68
CA GLU A 31 2.04 17.24 -6.87
C GLU A 31 0.90 17.67 -5.96
N ASP A 32 -0.34 17.58 -6.43
CA ASP A 32 -1.51 17.97 -5.65
C ASP A 32 -1.68 17.02 -4.45
N SER A 33 -1.49 15.72 -4.66
CA SER A 33 -1.47 14.69 -3.60
C SER A 33 -0.39 14.96 -2.55
N VAL A 34 0.83 15.28 -2.98
CA VAL A 34 1.93 15.59 -2.05
C VAL A 34 1.65 16.87 -1.26
N ASN A 35 1.09 17.89 -1.91
CA ASN A 35 0.71 19.14 -1.23
C ASN A 35 -0.37 18.91 -0.17
N GLU A 36 -1.39 18.11 -0.49
CA GLU A 36 -2.43 17.69 0.46
C GLU A 36 -1.81 16.91 1.63
N THR A 37 -0.98 15.91 1.33
CA THR A 37 -0.25 15.13 2.32
C THR A 37 0.57 16.01 3.27
N MET A 38 1.35 16.96 2.73
CA MET A 38 2.11 17.90 3.57
C MET A 38 1.21 18.77 4.43
N GLY A 39 0.05 19.19 3.92
CA GLY A 39 -0.97 19.90 4.68
C GLY A 39 -1.48 19.09 5.88
N ASN A 40 -1.84 17.82 5.63
CA ASN A 40 -2.31 16.89 6.65
C ASN A 40 -1.23 16.59 7.70
N PHE A 41 0.02 16.40 7.26
CA PHE A 41 1.15 16.16 8.17
C PHE A 41 1.40 17.34 9.11
N ARG A 42 1.38 18.59 8.60
CA ARG A 42 1.59 19.80 9.42
C ARG A 42 0.52 19.95 10.49
N GLN A 43 -0.71 19.54 10.21
CA GLN A 43 -1.83 19.63 11.15
C GLN A 43 -1.85 18.48 12.16
N SER A 44 -1.09 17.41 11.92
CA SER A 44 -1.06 16.26 12.81
C SER A 44 -0.13 16.48 14.02
N ARG A 45 -0.41 15.74 15.09
CA ARG A 45 0.48 15.69 16.27
C ARG A 45 1.83 15.01 16.00
N TRP A 46 2.01 14.41 14.83
CA TRP A 46 3.21 13.66 14.42
C TRP A 46 4.06 14.41 13.39
N CYS A 47 3.79 15.68 13.13
CA CYS A 47 4.42 16.48 12.08
C CYS A 47 5.95 16.42 12.07
N ASN A 48 6.60 16.31 13.23
CA ASN A 48 8.06 16.23 13.35
C ASN A 48 8.68 14.91 12.83
N ARG A 49 7.86 13.89 12.58
CA ARG A 49 8.30 12.54 12.15
C ARG A 49 7.81 12.17 10.76
N LEU A 50 7.09 13.09 10.09
CA LEU A 50 6.46 12.88 8.81
C LEU A 50 7.08 13.76 7.74
N LYS A 51 7.38 13.18 6.58
CA LYS A 51 7.84 13.89 5.39
C LYS A 51 7.11 13.36 4.17
N ALA A 52 6.85 14.22 3.19
CA ALA A 52 6.32 13.83 1.89
C ALA A 52 7.19 14.43 0.78
N ASN A 53 7.46 13.64 -0.26
CA ASN A 53 8.28 14.04 -1.39
C ASN A 53 7.53 13.77 -2.70
N LYS A 54 7.54 14.77 -3.60
CA LYS A 54 7.12 14.57 -4.99
C LYS A 54 8.24 13.89 -5.76
N ILE A 55 8.18 12.57 -5.86
CA ILE A 55 9.18 11.76 -6.52
C ILE A 55 8.59 10.40 -6.89
N SER A 56 8.99 9.86 -8.02
CA SER A 56 8.62 8.50 -8.41
C SER A 56 9.40 7.45 -7.60
N LEU A 57 8.87 6.23 -7.47
CA LEU A 57 9.59 5.13 -6.85
C LEU A 57 10.89 4.81 -7.60
N GLN A 58 10.85 4.92 -8.94
CA GLN A 58 12.00 4.68 -9.82
C GLN A 58 13.16 5.65 -9.55
N GLU A 59 12.84 6.91 -9.29
CA GLU A 59 13.84 7.92 -8.94
C GLU A 59 14.28 7.78 -7.48
N TYR A 60 13.33 7.61 -6.55
CA TYR A 60 13.61 7.53 -5.13
C TYR A 60 14.62 6.43 -4.78
N GLN A 61 14.48 5.26 -5.38
CA GLN A 61 15.39 4.13 -5.18
C GLN A 61 16.84 4.38 -5.65
N LEU A 62 17.08 5.40 -6.48
CA LEU A 62 18.42 5.76 -6.95
C LEU A 62 19.14 6.70 -5.99
N HIS A 63 18.40 7.48 -5.22
CA HIS A 63 18.94 8.55 -4.37
C HIS A 63 19.18 8.11 -2.93
N ASP A 64 18.50 7.08 -2.46
CA ASP A 64 18.54 6.71 -1.06
C ASP A 64 19.17 5.31 -0.89
N GLY A 65 20.33 5.27 -0.23
CA GLY A 65 20.96 4.03 0.23
C GLY A 65 20.31 3.50 1.52
N ASN A 66 19.24 4.14 2.02
CA ASN A 66 18.59 3.77 3.26
C ASN A 66 17.61 2.61 3.03
N ALA A 67 17.78 1.55 3.80
CA ALA A 67 16.81 0.46 3.85
C ALA A 67 15.71 0.78 4.86
N PHE A 68 14.46 0.46 4.51
CA PHE A 68 13.29 0.65 5.38
C PHE A 68 12.89 -0.65 6.07
N ASP A 69 12.62 -0.56 7.37
CA ASP A 69 12.12 -1.70 8.16
C ASP A 69 10.66 -2.02 7.83
N LEU A 70 9.92 -1.02 7.35
CA LEU A 70 8.55 -1.17 6.93
C LEU A 70 8.30 -0.33 5.67
N ILE A 71 7.78 -0.99 4.64
CA ILE A 71 7.25 -0.33 3.44
C ILE A 71 5.75 -0.62 3.38
N VAL A 72 4.95 0.38 3.09
CA VAL A 72 3.50 0.24 2.89
C VAL A 72 3.10 0.83 1.55
N SER A 73 2.04 0.29 0.94
CA SER A 73 1.49 0.86 -0.30
C SER A 73 0.02 0.47 -0.50
N ASN A 74 -0.77 1.42 -0.94
CA ASN A 74 -2.10 1.18 -1.51
C ASN A 74 -2.13 1.81 -2.91
N PRO A 75 -1.35 1.30 -3.85
CA PRO A 75 -1.14 1.96 -5.13
C PRO A 75 -2.41 1.90 -6.00
N PRO A 76 -2.69 2.95 -6.79
CA PRO A 76 -3.72 2.90 -7.79
C PRO A 76 -3.27 1.96 -8.92
N PHE A 77 -3.75 0.72 -8.92
CA PHE A 77 -3.56 -0.17 -10.07
C PHE A 77 -4.63 0.12 -11.11
N PHE A 78 -4.25 0.66 -12.23
CA PHE A 78 -5.07 0.60 -13.42
C PHE A 78 -5.00 -0.84 -13.92
N GLU A 79 -6.08 -1.59 -13.74
CA GLU A 79 -6.29 -2.80 -14.51
C GLU A 79 -6.16 -2.39 -15.98
N ASN A 80 -5.21 -2.97 -16.71
CA ASN A 80 -5.22 -2.94 -18.16
C ASN A 80 -6.50 -3.66 -18.59
N SER A 81 -7.60 -2.94 -18.63
CA SER A 81 -8.82 -3.37 -19.30
C SER A 81 -8.53 -3.39 -20.80
N LEU A 82 -7.94 -4.48 -21.26
CA LEU A 82 -8.10 -4.93 -22.62
C LEU A 82 -9.59 -5.13 -22.82
N THR A 83 -10.20 -4.25 -23.62
CA THR A 83 -11.59 -4.19 -24.09
C THR A 83 -12.49 -3.15 -23.40
N SER A 84 -12.38 -1.90 -23.86
CA SER A 84 -13.59 -1.17 -24.26
C SER A 84 -13.22 -0.04 -25.23
N SER A 85 -13.59 -0.22 -26.48
CA SER A 85 -13.66 0.82 -27.50
C SER A 85 -14.78 1.82 -27.15
N SER A 86 -14.51 2.77 -26.32
CA SER A 86 -15.30 3.98 -26.20
C SER A 86 -14.39 5.17 -25.96
N SER A 87 -14.23 5.94 -27.04
CA SER A 87 -13.57 7.22 -27.08
C SER A 87 -14.24 8.24 -26.16
N VAL A 88 -13.78 8.38 -24.95
CA VAL A 88 -13.96 9.61 -24.20
C VAL A 88 -12.57 10.19 -23.97
N ARG A 89 -12.27 11.25 -24.74
CA ARG A 89 -11.09 12.09 -24.55
C ARG A 89 -11.20 12.78 -23.19
N THR A 90 -10.66 12.17 -22.16
CA THR A 90 -10.35 12.87 -20.92
C THR A 90 -8.88 13.23 -20.99
N ASN A 91 -8.56 14.50 -20.82
CA ASN A 91 -7.23 15.08 -20.88
C ASN A 91 -6.23 14.23 -20.07
N ALA A 92 -5.40 13.48 -20.79
CA ALA A 92 -4.39 12.64 -20.22
C ALA A 92 -3.29 13.54 -19.60
N ARG A 93 -3.33 13.73 -18.28
CA ARG A 93 -2.09 13.89 -17.55
C ARG A 93 -1.40 12.54 -17.67
N HIS A 94 -0.25 12.50 -18.34
CA HIS A 94 0.59 11.32 -18.48
C HIS A 94 1.19 10.94 -17.11
N THR A 95 0.37 10.42 -16.22
CA THR A 95 0.83 9.74 -15.01
C THR A 95 1.18 8.32 -15.45
N VAL A 96 2.46 8.03 -15.59
CA VAL A 96 2.93 6.66 -15.84
C VAL A 96 2.56 5.84 -14.61
N ALA A 97 1.54 4.98 -14.74
CA ALA A 97 1.12 4.11 -13.65
C ALA A 97 2.29 3.20 -13.23
N LEU A 98 2.52 3.09 -11.92
CA LEU A 98 3.52 2.19 -11.35
C LEU A 98 3.18 0.75 -11.73
N SER A 99 4.07 0.08 -12.48
CA SER A 99 3.90 -1.31 -12.84
C SER A 99 4.22 -2.24 -11.65
N ILE A 100 3.74 -3.49 -11.73
CA ILE A 100 4.02 -4.51 -10.72
C ILE A 100 5.51 -4.81 -10.62
N ASP A 101 6.21 -4.86 -11.76
CA ASP A 101 7.64 -5.14 -11.81
C ASP A 101 8.46 -3.99 -11.23
N GLU A 102 8.09 -2.74 -11.51
CA GLU A 102 8.72 -1.56 -10.92
C GLU A 102 8.51 -1.51 -9.39
N LEU A 103 7.30 -1.84 -8.92
CA LEU A 103 7.01 -1.94 -7.50
C LEU A 103 7.87 -3.03 -6.86
N ALA A 104 7.93 -4.22 -7.45
CA ALA A 104 8.71 -5.35 -6.92
C ALA A 104 10.21 -5.01 -6.88
N PHE A 105 10.74 -4.41 -7.92
CA PHE A 105 12.13 -3.98 -7.97
C PHE A 105 12.44 -2.90 -6.94
N GLY A 106 11.61 -1.87 -6.83
CA GLY A 106 11.79 -0.77 -5.87
C GLY A 106 11.72 -1.27 -4.42
N VAL A 107 10.73 -2.12 -4.10
CA VAL A 107 10.63 -2.75 -2.77
C VAL A 107 11.87 -3.59 -2.48
N ASN A 108 12.35 -4.40 -3.44
CA ASN A 108 13.56 -5.19 -3.21
C ASN A 108 14.78 -4.33 -2.88
N ARG A 109 14.93 -3.18 -3.52
CA ARG A 109 16.06 -2.28 -3.26
C ARG A 109 15.96 -1.55 -1.92
N LEU A 110 14.75 -1.14 -1.54
CA LEU A 110 14.51 -0.26 -0.38
C LEU A 110 14.14 -1.00 0.89
N LEU A 111 13.73 -2.27 0.81
CA LEU A 111 13.37 -3.06 1.98
C LEU A 111 14.64 -3.58 2.70
N SER A 112 14.72 -3.39 4.01
CA SER A 112 15.80 -3.97 4.81
C SER A 112 15.74 -5.51 4.83
N SER A 113 16.82 -6.17 5.24
CA SER A 113 16.90 -7.64 5.24
C SER A 113 15.83 -8.31 6.10
N ASP A 114 15.43 -7.68 7.19
CA ASP A 114 14.41 -8.15 8.13
C ASP A 114 13.09 -7.37 8.01
N GLY A 115 13.02 -6.44 7.05
CA GLY A 115 11.89 -5.56 6.82
C GLY A 115 10.63 -6.28 6.36
N LEU A 116 9.51 -5.57 6.46
CA LEU A 116 8.20 -5.98 5.99
C LEU A 116 7.69 -5.02 4.92
N PHE A 117 7.15 -5.57 3.85
CA PHE A 117 6.35 -4.81 2.88
C PHE A 117 4.89 -5.22 2.99
N TYR A 118 4.02 -4.24 3.24
CA TYR A 118 2.57 -4.43 3.22
C TYR A 118 1.93 -3.69 2.06
N CYS A 119 0.99 -4.34 1.40
CA CYS A 119 0.17 -3.68 0.38
C CYS A 119 -1.27 -4.19 0.36
N VAL A 120 -2.16 -3.33 -0.16
CA VAL A 120 -3.57 -3.66 -0.38
C VAL A 120 -3.83 -3.69 -1.88
N LEU A 121 -4.32 -4.82 -2.40
CA LEU A 121 -4.48 -5.05 -3.84
C LEU A 121 -5.80 -5.74 -4.18
N PRO A 122 -6.34 -5.56 -5.41
CA PRO A 122 -7.30 -6.49 -5.98
C PRO A 122 -6.72 -7.92 -6.03
N LEU A 123 -7.58 -8.93 -5.94
CA LEU A 123 -7.14 -10.33 -5.86
C LEU A 123 -6.24 -10.72 -7.05
N GLN A 124 -6.62 -10.36 -8.29
CA GLN A 124 -5.83 -10.70 -9.48
C GLN A 124 -4.45 -10.04 -9.46
N THR A 125 -4.38 -8.77 -9.10
CA THR A 125 -3.12 -8.03 -8.98
C THR A 125 -2.22 -8.62 -7.90
N SER A 126 -2.81 -9.14 -6.81
CA SER A 126 -2.06 -9.79 -5.74
C SER A 126 -1.33 -11.06 -6.21
N VAL A 127 -1.92 -11.82 -7.13
CA VAL A 127 -1.28 -12.99 -7.73
C VAL A 127 -0.06 -12.58 -8.55
N ASN A 128 -0.22 -11.56 -9.40
CA ASN A 128 0.86 -11.07 -10.25
C ASN A 128 2.04 -10.52 -9.43
N LEU A 129 1.77 -9.77 -8.35
CA LEU A 129 2.82 -9.26 -7.47
C LEU A 129 3.59 -10.39 -6.75
N LYS A 130 2.90 -11.44 -6.30
CA LYS A 130 3.55 -12.61 -5.71
C LYS A 130 4.51 -13.28 -6.69
N LEU A 131 4.13 -13.37 -7.97
CA LEU A 131 4.99 -13.93 -9.02
C LEU A 131 6.20 -13.04 -9.28
N ALA A 132 6.02 -11.72 -9.40
CA ALA A 132 7.13 -10.79 -9.61
C ALA A 132 8.16 -10.83 -8.46
N PHE A 133 7.72 -11.03 -7.23
CA PHE A 133 8.62 -11.12 -6.08
C PHE A 133 9.46 -12.40 -6.01
N VAL A 134 9.08 -13.46 -6.73
CA VAL A 134 9.87 -14.71 -6.78
C VAL A 134 11.30 -14.44 -7.29
N GLU A 135 11.45 -13.58 -8.29
CA GLU A 135 12.75 -13.22 -8.87
C GLU A 135 13.70 -12.56 -7.86
N TYR A 136 13.15 -11.91 -6.83
CA TYR A 136 13.92 -11.23 -5.78
C TYR A 136 14.02 -12.04 -4.48
N SER A 137 13.59 -13.30 -4.49
CA SER A 137 13.52 -14.13 -3.27
C SER A 137 12.72 -13.49 -2.13
N ILE A 138 11.73 -12.67 -2.48
CA ILE A 138 10.79 -12.06 -1.54
C ILE A 138 9.55 -12.95 -1.46
N CYS A 139 9.20 -13.36 -0.25
CA CYS A 139 8.11 -14.30 0.01
C CYS A 139 6.90 -13.60 0.61
N CYS A 140 5.71 -13.95 0.11
CA CYS A 140 4.46 -13.58 0.79
C CYS A 140 4.35 -14.41 2.08
N VAL A 141 4.37 -13.73 3.22
CA VAL A 141 4.30 -14.36 4.55
C VAL A 141 2.93 -14.26 5.19
N SER A 142 2.08 -13.34 4.73
CA SER A 142 0.69 -13.24 5.16
C SER A 142 -0.20 -12.73 4.04
N GLU A 143 -1.40 -13.27 3.97
CA GLU A 143 -2.47 -12.81 3.08
C GLU A 143 -3.78 -12.80 3.85
N VAL A 144 -4.40 -11.64 3.96
CA VAL A 144 -5.76 -11.49 4.47
C VAL A 144 -6.65 -11.12 3.29
N ARG A 145 -7.56 -12.03 2.91
CA ARG A 145 -8.59 -11.76 1.91
C ARG A 145 -9.78 -11.10 2.56
N VAL A 146 -10.15 -9.95 2.07
CA VAL A 146 -11.25 -9.14 2.60
C VAL A 146 -12.44 -9.27 1.67
N PHE A 147 -13.58 -9.69 2.24
CA PHE A 147 -14.87 -9.82 1.57
C PHE A 147 -15.82 -8.74 2.09
N SER A 148 -16.87 -8.39 1.33
CA SER A 148 -17.92 -7.53 1.86
C SER A 148 -18.71 -8.28 2.94
N PHE A 149 -19.19 -9.48 2.61
CA PHE A 149 -19.93 -10.37 3.53
C PHE A 149 -19.29 -11.75 3.63
N GLU A 150 -19.58 -12.48 4.68
CA GLU A 150 -19.03 -13.83 4.94
C GLU A 150 -19.32 -14.83 3.81
N ASN A 151 -20.49 -14.74 3.20
CA ASN A 151 -20.94 -15.66 2.15
C ASN A 151 -20.57 -15.20 0.72
N ASP A 152 -19.79 -14.13 0.57
CA ASP A 152 -19.33 -13.69 -0.73
C ASP A 152 -18.33 -14.69 -1.32
N ASN A 153 -18.46 -14.98 -2.61
CA ASN A 153 -17.55 -15.89 -3.32
C ASN A 153 -16.25 -15.22 -3.78
N THR A 154 -16.18 -13.88 -3.75
CA THR A 154 -15.06 -13.13 -4.29
C THR A 154 -14.58 -12.10 -3.28
N ALA A 155 -13.29 -12.14 -2.96
CA ALA A 155 -12.67 -11.13 -2.13
C ALA A 155 -12.58 -9.78 -2.89
N ILE A 156 -12.94 -8.70 -2.21
CA ILE A 156 -12.85 -7.34 -2.79
C ILE A 156 -11.43 -6.82 -2.77
N ARG A 157 -10.61 -7.25 -1.80
CA ARG A 157 -9.19 -6.87 -1.65
C ARG A 157 -8.40 -8.01 -1.00
N SER A 158 -7.09 -8.01 -1.25
CA SER A 158 -6.10 -8.78 -0.49
C SER A 158 -5.15 -7.82 0.20
N ILE A 159 -4.95 -8.01 1.50
CA ILE A 159 -3.90 -7.36 2.28
C ILE A 159 -2.76 -8.36 2.36
N LEU A 160 -1.60 -7.98 1.86
CA LEU A 160 -0.44 -8.86 1.71
C LEU A 160 0.72 -8.35 2.55
N ALA A 161 1.46 -9.27 3.16
CA ALA A 161 2.74 -8.98 3.79
C ALA A 161 3.85 -9.82 3.14
N PHE A 162 4.98 -9.18 2.87
CA PHE A 162 6.14 -9.81 2.24
C PHE A 162 7.42 -9.58 3.05
N LYS A 163 8.35 -10.56 2.96
CA LYS A 163 9.68 -10.53 3.54
C LYS A 163 10.72 -11.12 2.60
N LYS A 164 12.00 -10.69 2.76
CA LYS A 164 13.16 -11.30 2.08
C LYS A 164 13.51 -12.69 2.63
N LYS A 165 13.03 -13.05 3.81
CA LYS A 165 13.26 -14.35 4.43
C LYS A 165 11.97 -15.15 4.46
N LEU A 166 12.07 -16.44 4.11
CA LEU A 166 10.93 -17.35 4.21
C LEU A 166 10.59 -17.57 5.69
N THR A 167 9.33 -17.32 6.02
CA THR A 167 8.73 -17.63 7.33
C THR A 167 7.44 -18.41 7.11
N CYS A 168 6.81 -18.88 8.17
CA CYS A 168 5.49 -19.51 8.08
C CYS A 168 4.50 -18.57 7.40
N LYS A 169 3.69 -19.11 6.49
CA LYS A 169 2.64 -18.35 5.80
C LYS A 169 1.37 -18.35 6.64
N ASN A 170 0.75 -17.18 6.80
CA ASN A 170 -0.56 -17.03 7.40
C ASN A 170 -1.58 -16.63 6.33
N PHE A 171 -2.71 -17.35 6.27
CA PHE A 171 -3.80 -17.04 5.35
C PHE A 171 -5.10 -16.91 6.13
N GLU A 172 -5.79 -15.78 5.94
CA GLU A 172 -7.03 -15.50 6.63
C GLU A 172 -8.07 -14.91 5.68
N ASN A 173 -9.33 -15.26 5.92
CA ASN A 173 -10.47 -14.56 5.33
C ASN A 173 -11.10 -13.68 6.38
N ARG A 174 -11.44 -12.45 5.99
CA ARG A 174 -12.13 -11.47 6.83
C ARG A 174 -13.24 -10.81 6.03
N TYR A 175 -14.29 -10.38 6.69
CA TYR A 175 -15.41 -9.68 6.06
C TYR A 175 -15.69 -8.36 6.80
N ILE A 176 -16.16 -7.39 6.03
CA ILE A 176 -16.43 -6.03 6.53
C ILE A 176 -17.76 -6.01 7.28
N TYR A 177 -18.79 -6.68 6.75
CA TYR A 177 -20.14 -6.63 7.26
C TYR A 177 -20.63 -8.01 7.71
N GLU A 178 -21.33 -8.07 8.84
CA GLU A 178 -22.14 -9.21 9.26
C GLU A 178 -23.49 -9.22 8.51
N GLU A 179 -24.10 -8.05 8.39
CA GLU A 179 -25.37 -7.79 7.72
C GLU A 179 -25.31 -6.41 7.04
N PRO A 180 -26.21 -6.08 6.10
CA PRO A 180 -26.29 -4.75 5.52
C PRO A 180 -26.29 -3.65 6.60
N ASN A 181 -25.38 -2.68 6.48
CA ASN A 181 -25.17 -1.59 7.44
C ASN A 181 -24.69 -2.00 8.85
N LYS A 182 -24.26 -3.24 9.05
CA LYS A 182 -23.73 -3.72 10.32
C LYS A 182 -22.32 -4.28 10.14
N HIS A 183 -21.33 -3.53 10.57
CA HIS A 183 -19.93 -3.94 10.48
C HIS A 183 -19.64 -5.17 11.36
N SER A 184 -18.75 -6.04 10.86
CA SER A 184 -18.25 -7.21 11.60
C SER A 184 -17.44 -6.80 12.84
N GLN A 185 -17.29 -7.73 13.78
CA GLN A 185 -16.48 -7.53 14.98
C GLN A 185 -15.00 -7.26 14.61
N TRP A 186 -14.46 -7.97 13.61
CA TRP A 186 -13.12 -7.74 13.11
C TRP A 186 -12.94 -6.32 12.58
N TYR A 187 -13.86 -5.84 11.73
CA TYR A 187 -13.78 -4.50 11.16
C TYR A 187 -13.86 -3.40 12.24
N LYS A 188 -14.78 -3.54 13.19
CA LYS A 188 -14.90 -2.64 14.34
C LYS A 188 -13.63 -2.61 15.18
N TRP A 189 -13.00 -3.79 15.37
CA TRP A 189 -11.77 -3.90 16.16
C TRP A 189 -10.59 -3.20 15.49
N ILE A 190 -10.36 -3.39 14.17
CA ILE A 190 -9.24 -2.78 13.46
C ILE A 190 -9.40 -1.27 13.25
N THR A 191 -10.63 -0.75 13.23
CA THR A 191 -10.92 0.66 12.96
C THR A 191 -11.15 1.49 14.23
N ARG A 192 -11.28 0.87 15.40
CA ARG A 192 -11.67 1.54 16.64
C ARG A 192 -10.78 2.70 17.07
N ASP A 193 -9.48 2.61 16.79
CA ASP A 193 -8.47 3.59 17.22
C ASP A 193 -7.88 4.37 16.05
N LEU A 194 -8.49 4.31 14.85
CA LEU A 194 -7.95 4.95 13.67
C LEU A 194 -8.15 6.47 13.73
N LEU A 195 -7.03 7.21 13.69
CA LEU A 195 -6.97 8.66 13.52
C LEU A 195 -7.79 9.46 14.55
N LEU A 196 -7.77 9.03 15.81
CA LEU A 196 -8.34 9.74 16.95
C LEU A 196 -7.40 10.85 17.46
#